data_95f8d278b0f70bc0c63d5f557a4709be
#
_entry.id   95f8d278b0f70bc0c63d5f557a4709be
#
_cell.length_a   1.000
_cell.length_b   1.000
_cell.length_c   1.000
_cell.angle_alpha   90.00
_cell.angle_beta   90.00
_cell.angle_gamma   90.00
#
_symmetry.space_group_name_H-M   'P 1'
#
loop_
_entity.id
_entity.type
_entity.pdbx_description
1 polymer ?
#
loop_
_entity_poly.entity_id
_entity_poly.type
_entity_poly.pdbx_seq_one_letter_code
_entity_poly.pdbx_strand_id
1 'polypeptide(L)'
;MPGTVDALVGPEWNGEVAFAPGNASFQAFVTALRVLEGEDAAAAWVDGMAANDPELTENNLASLDLVNTGEVELGLINHYYWFRQAAEVGAENMRAQLKFLPGDPGGIVNVTGAAILKGAEGDEDALAFVEYLVSEKAQEYFVEETFEYPLLPGIAAPEGLPSIESLVNPELDLSDLESLEQTQQLLADAGLI
;
A
#
# COMPACT_ATOMS: atom_id res chain seq x y z
N MET A 1 -17.32 -4.01 7.15
CA MET A 1 -15.89 -3.80 6.86
C MET A 1 -15.11 -3.82 8.16
N PRO A 2 -13.97 -4.53 8.24
CA PRO A 2 -13.13 -4.61 9.44
C PRO A 2 -12.59 -3.22 9.84
N GLY A 3 -12.36 -3.03 11.14
CA GLY A 3 -11.83 -1.77 11.69
C GLY A 3 -10.30 -1.72 11.78
N THR A 4 -9.68 -2.89 11.75
CA THR A 4 -8.22 -3.10 11.86
C THR A 4 -7.81 -4.21 10.91
N VAL A 5 -6.51 -4.30 10.58
CA VAL A 5 -5.99 -5.43 9.79
C VAL A 5 -6.02 -6.74 10.58
N ASP A 6 -5.94 -6.71 11.90
CA ASP A 6 -6.05 -7.90 12.74
C ASP A 6 -7.39 -8.62 12.59
N ALA A 7 -8.45 -7.87 12.31
CA ALA A 7 -9.77 -8.47 12.09
C ALA A 7 -9.84 -9.35 10.82
N LEU A 8 -8.87 -9.24 9.90
CA LEU A 8 -8.86 -10.00 8.64
C LEU A 8 -8.51 -11.48 8.82
N VAL A 9 -7.91 -11.85 9.94
CA VAL A 9 -7.62 -13.26 10.24
C VAL A 9 -8.82 -14.00 10.85
N GLY A 10 -9.96 -13.30 11.02
CA GLY A 10 -11.21 -13.88 11.48
C GLY A 10 -11.79 -14.90 10.48
N PRO A 11 -12.46 -15.95 10.95
CA PRO A 11 -13.01 -17.01 10.09
C PRO A 11 -14.12 -16.52 9.15
N GLU A 12 -14.71 -15.37 9.39
CA GLU A 12 -15.68 -14.72 8.50
C GLU A 12 -15.08 -14.24 7.19
N TRP A 13 -13.73 -14.11 7.11
CA TRP A 13 -12.99 -13.66 5.93
C TRP A 13 -12.32 -14.81 5.17
N ASN A 14 -12.65 -16.06 5.51
CA ASN A 14 -12.08 -17.22 4.79
C ASN A 14 -12.50 -17.23 3.32
N GLY A 15 -11.54 -17.17 2.40
CA GLY A 15 -11.77 -17.08 0.96
C GLY A 15 -12.26 -15.71 0.46
N GLU A 16 -12.30 -14.68 1.33
CA GLU A 16 -12.96 -13.40 1.03
C GLU A 16 -11.98 -12.22 0.94
N VAL A 17 -10.68 -12.47 1.00
CA VAL A 17 -9.65 -11.41 0.95
C VAL A 17 -8.67 -11.65 -0.19
N ALA A 18 -8.47 -10.63 -1.03
CA ALA A 18 -7.47 -10.65 -2.09
C ALA A 18 -6.30 -9.71 -1.79
N PHE A 19 -5.08 -10.12 -2.07
CA PHE A 19 -3.89 -9.26 -2.02
C PHE A 19 -2.73 -9.80 -2.86
N ALA A 20 -1.75 -8.92 -3.14
CA ALA A 20 -0.56 -9.24 -3.92
C ALA A 20 0.67 -9.34 -3.01
N PRO A 21 1.04 -10.51 -2.48
CA PRO A 21 2.11 -10.65 -1.49
C PRO A 21 3.50 -10.35 -2.05
N GLY A 22 3.70 -10.48 -3.36
CA GLY A 22 4.93 -10.10 -4.05
C GLY A 22 5.09 -8.58 -4.26
N ASN A 23 4.05 -7.78 -4.01
CA ASN A 23 4.09 -6.34 -4.22
C ASN A 23 4.88 -5.64 -3.09
N ALA A 24 5.77 -4.71 -3.45
CA ALA A 24 6.60 -3.97 -2.51
C ALA A 24 5.78 -3.23 -1.44
N SER A 25 4.60 -2.70 -1.79
CA SER A 25 3.74 -2.01 -0.82
C SER A 25 3.13 -2.96 0.22
N PHE A 26 2.75 -4.18 -0.17
CA PHE A 26 2.29 -5.19 0.77
C PHE A 26 3.43 -5.65 1.70
N GLN A 27 4.63 -5.85 1.15
CA GLN A 27 5.80 -6.20 1.94
C GLN A 27 6.20 -5.07 2.92
N ALA A 28 6.08 -3.80 2.50
CA ALA A 28 6.29 -2.67 3.39
C ALA A 28 5.25 -2.63 4.53
N PHE A 29 3.99 -2.94 4.24
CA PHE A 29 2.94 -3.07 5.26
C PHE A 29 3.26 -4.19 6.27
N VAL A 30 3.64 -5.39 5.81
CA VAL A 30 4.01 -6.50 6.71
C VAL A 30 5.27 -6.15 7.52
N THR A 31 6.22 -5.41 6.93
CA THR A 31 7.38 -4.90 7.67
C THR A 31 6.94 -3.92 8.77
N ALA A 32 6.01 -3.00 8.45
CA ALA A 32 5.46 -2.09 9.45
C ALA A 32 4.72 -2.82 10.58
N LEU A 33 3.97 -3.88 10.25
CA LEU A 33 3.32 -4.73 11.24
C LEU A 33 4.35 -5.36 12.20
N ARG A 34 5.48 -5.87 11.67
CA ARG A 34 6.59 -6.41 12.46
C ARG A 34 7.22 -5.37 13.39
N VAL A 35 7.41 -4.16 12.89
CA VAL A 35 7.99 -3.03 13.66
C VAL A 35 7.04 -2.57 14.77
N LEU A 36 5.76 -2.42 14.47
CA LEU A 36 4.76 -1.85 15.38
C LEU A 36 4.25 -2.87 16.42
N GLU A 37 3.96 -4.10 15.99
CA GLU A 37 3.33 -5.11 16.83
C GLU A 37 4.32 -6.19 17.33
N GLY A 38 5.51 -6.25 16.72
CA GLY A 38 6.53 -7.24 17.01
C GLY A 38 6.46 -8.48 16.13
N GLU A 39 7.56 -9.23 16.11
CA GLU A 39 7.75 -10.38 15.22
C GLU A 39 6.71 -11.48 15.42
N ASP A 40 6.40 -11.82 16.67
CA ASP A 40 5.46 -12.90 17.00
C ASP A 40 4.04 -12.56 16.56
N ALA A 41 3.60 -11.31 16.74
CA ALA A 41 2.27 -10.85 16.33
C ALA A 41 2.16 -10.81 14.80
N ALA A 42 3.17 -10.30 14.12
CA ALA A 42 3.21 -10.27 12.65
C ALA A 42 3.22 -11.70 12.06
N ALA A 43 3.99 -12.62 12.65
CA ALA A 43 3.98 -14.02 12.23
C ALA A 43 2.59 -14.65 12.40
N ALA A 44 1.95 -14.45 13.55
CA ALA A 44 0.60 -14.93 13.79
C ALA A 44 -0.43 -14.36 12.80
N TRP A 45 -0.30 -13.08 12.44
CA TRP A 45 -1.16 -12.44 11.44
C TRP A 45 -0.94 -13.06 10.04
N VAL A 46 0.31 -13.22 9.61
CA VAL A 46 0.65 -13.79 8.29
C VAL A 46 0.16 -15.25 8.19
N ASP A 47 0.40 -16.06 9.24
CA ASP A 47 -0.10 -17.43 9.32
C ASP A 47 -1.63 -17.49 9.30
N GLY A 48 -2.28 -16.57 10.02
CA GLY A 48 -3.73 -16.45 10.04
C GLY A 48 -4.32 -16.07 8.68
N MET A 49 -3.67 -15.15 7.96
CA MET A 49 -4.06 -14.80 6.59
C MET A 49 -3.88 -15.98 5.64
N ALA A 50 -2.76 -16.71 5.72
CA ALA A 50 -2.51 -17.90 4.91
C ALA A 50 -3.55 -18.99 5.19
N ALA A 51 -3.94 -19.18 6.47
CA ALA A 51 -4.95 -20.16 6.88
C ALA A 51 -6.38 -19.80 6.44
N ASN A 52 -6.63 -18.52 6.14
CA ASN A 52 -7.92 -18.03 5.64
C ASN A 52 -8.11 -18.20 4.12
N ASP A 53 -7.25 -18.96 3.44
CA ASP A 53 -7.36 -19.28 2.01
C ASP A 53 -7.57 -18.03 1.14
N PRO A 54 -6.67 -17.04 1.19
CA PRO A 54 -6.83 -15.77 0.48
C PRO A 54 -6.64 -15.93 -1.03
N GLU A 55 -7.26 -15.04 -1.82
CA GLU A 55 -7.00 -14.92 -3.25
C GLU A 55 -5.70 -14.16 -3.49
N LEU A 56 -4.61 -14.89 -3.79
CA LEU A 56 -3.31 -14.32 -4.10
C LEU A 56 -3.25 -13.82 -5.54
N THR A 57 -2.91 -12.55 -5.71
CA THR A 57 -2.89 -11.89 -7.01
C THR A 57 -1.48 -11.44 -7.41
N GLU A 58 -1.29 -11.16 -8.70
CA GLU A 58 -0.01 -10.67 -9.21
C GLU A 58 0.25 -9.19 -8.87
N ASN A 59 -0.83 -8.40 -8.69
CA ASN A 59 -0.74 -6.96 -8.45
C ASN A 59 -2.05 -6.41 -7.85
N ASN A 60 -2.00 -5.15 -7.39
CA ASN A 60 -3.14 -4.49 -6.74
C ASN A 60 -4.35 -4.26 -7.66
N LEU A 61 -4.16 -4.13 -8.97
CA LEU A 61 -5.30 -4.01 -9.91
C LEU A 61 -6.09 -5.32 -9.96
N ALA A 62 -5.41 -6.45 -10.03
CA ALA A 62 -6.08 -7.76 -9.99
C ALA A 62 -6.86 -7.96 -8.68
N SER A 63 -6.30 -7.56 -7.52
CA SER A 63 -7.03 -7.58 -6.26
C SER A 63 -8.27 -6.68 -6.27
N LEU A 64 -8.15 -5.46 -6.83
CA LEU A 64 -9.27 -4.53 -6.96
C LEU A 64 -10.37 -5.08 -7.88
N ASP A 65 -9.99 -5.73 -8.99
CA ASP A 65 -10.93 -6.32 -9.94
C ASP A 65 -11.76 -7.44 -9.30
N LEU A 66 -11.16 -8.30 -8.47
CA LEU A 66 -11.87 -9.34 -7.74
C LEU A 66 -12.94 -8.77 -6.80
N VAL A 67 -12.66 -7.64 -6.12
CA VAL A 67 -13.66 -6.93 -5.31
C VAL A 67 -14.75 -6.30 -6.17
N ASN A 68 -14.37 -5.68 -7.31
CA ASN A 68 -15.33 -5.05 -8.20
C ASN A 68 -16.28 -6.05 -8.88
N THR A 69 -15.79 -7.24 -9.23
CA THR A 69 -16.61 -8.33 -9.78
C THR A 69 -17.44 -9.04 -8.71
N GLY A 70 -17.04 -8.92 -7.45
CA GLY A 70 -17.70 -9.55 -6.32
C GLY A 70 -17.29 -11.00 -6.09
N GLU A 71 -16.11 -11.35 -6.57
CA GLU A 71 -15.50 -12.67 -6.33
C GLU A 71 -14.96 -12.76 -4.90
N VAL A 72 -14.51 -11.63 -4.34
CA VAL A 72 -14.15 -11.49 -2.92
C VAL A 72 -14.79 -10.23 -2.31
N GLU A 73 -14.86 -10.18 -0.99
CA GLU A 73 -15.44 -9.03 -0.28
C GLU A 73 -14.42 -7.92 0.02
N LEU A 74 -13.12 -8.25 0.13
CA LEU A 74 -12.07 -7.32 0.53
C LEU A 74 -10.82 -7.45 -0.37
N GLY A 75 -10.12 -6.33 -0.57
CA GLY A 75 -8.83 -6.28 -1.22
C GLY A 75 -7.86 -5.37 -0.47
N LEU A 76 -6.62 -5.81 -0.27
CA LEU A 76 -5.55 -4.98 0.29
C LEU A 76 -4.78 -4.34 -0.86
N ILE A 77 -4.95 -3.03 -1.04
CA ILE A 77 -4.40 -2.28 -2.16
C ILE A 77 -3.91 -0.89 -1.73
N ASN A 78 -3.10 -0.26 -2.56
CA ASN A 78 -2.85 1.18 -2.45
C ASN A 78 -4.06 1.95 -2.98
N HIS A 79 -4.40 3.07 -2.34
CA HIS A 79 -5.59 3.88 -2.64
C HIS A 79 -5.66 4.37 -4.09
N TYR A 80 -4.53 4.74 -4.69
CA TYR A 80 -4.48 5.32 -6.04
C TYR A 80 -4.95 4.38 -7.14
N TYR A 81 -4.90 3.06 -6.97
CA TYR A 81 -5.45 2.11 -7.94
C TYR A 81 -6.96 2.25 -8.06
N TRP A 82 -7.66 2.44 -6.94
CA TRP A 82 -9.09 2.68 -6.94
C TRP A 82 -9.43 4.00 -7.65
N PHE A 83 -8.72 5.09 -7.33
CA PHE A 83 -8.97 6.39 -7.94
C PHE A 83 -8.73 6.39 -9.45
N ARG A 84 -7.65 5.75 -9.91
CA ARG A 84 -7.36 5.61 -11.34
C ARG A 84 -8.45 4.83 -12.06
N GLN A 85 -8.88 3.70 -11.52
CA GLN A 85 -9.95 2.91 -12.13
C GLN A 85 -11.28 3.67 -12.09
N ALA A 86 -11.60 4.35 -10.99
CA ALA A 86 -12.81 5.19 -10.89
C ALA A 86 -12.80 6.36 -11.88
N ALA A 87 -11.63 6.95 -12.17
CA ALA A 87 -11.51 7.99 -13.20
C ALA A 87 -11.76 7.46 -14.63
N GLU A 88 -11.43 6.19 -14.89
CA GLU A 88 -11.63 5.56 -16.20
C GLU A 88 -13.08 5.10 -16.42
N VAL A 89 -13.70 4.48 -15.40
CA VAL A 89 -15.03 3.84 -15.58
C VAL A 89 -16.19 4.62 -14.93
N GLY A 90 -15.89 5.64 -14.14
CA GLY A 90 -16.85 6.36 -13.29
C GLY A 90 -16.94 5.74 -11.88
N ALA A 91 -16.82 6.56 -10.84
CA ALA A 91 -16.87 6.10 -9.44
C ALA A 91 -18.21 5.42 -9.09
N GLU A 92 -19.30 5.83 -9.73
CA GLU A 92 -20.64 5.25 -9.60
C GLU A 92 -20.73 3.81 -10.13
N ASN A 93 -19.80 3.40 -10.98
CA ASN A 93 -19.72 2.04 -11.54
C ASN A 93 -18.78 1.11 -10.74
N MET A 94 -18.10 1.65 -9.73
CA MET A 94 -17.23 0.87 -8.84
C MET A 94 -18.07 0.21 -7.74
N ARG A 95 -17.95 -1.12 -7.59
CA ARG A 95 -18.49 -1.82 -6.42
C ARG A 95 -17.59 -1.61 -5.20
N ALA A 96 -16.28 -1.66 -5.39
CA ALA A 96 -15.30 -1.47 -4.35
C ALA A 96 -15.35 -0.04 -3.78
N GLN A 97 -15.19 0.06 -2.47
CA GLN A 97 -15.10 1.33 -1.75
C GLN A 97 -13.82 1.31 -0.90
N LEU A 98 -13.10 2.43 -0.89
CA LEU A 98 -11.91 2.55 -0.05
C LEU A 98 -12.27 2.68 1.42
N LYS A 99 -11.52 2.01 2.25
CA LYS A 99 -11.48 2.21 3.69
C LYS A 99 -10.06 2.42 4.14
N PHE A 100 -9.80 3.58 4.73
CA PHE A 100 -8.54 3.90 5.38
C PHE A 100 -8.58 3.44 6.84
N LEU A 101 -7.43 3.06 7.38
CA LEU A 101 -7.26 2.56 8.75
C LEU A 101 -6.25 3.45 9.50
N PRO A 102 -6.64 4.69 9.91
CA PRO A 102 -5.75 5.61 10.59
C PRO A 102 -5.22 5.03 11.90
N GLY A 103 -3.89 5.06 12.09
CA GLY A 103 -3.24 4.54 13.30
C GLY A 103 -3.08 3.03 13.38
N ASP A 104 -3.65 2.29 12.42
CA ASP A 104 -3.48 0.85 12.29
C ASP A 104 -2.28 0.54 11.35
N PRO A 105 -1.52 -0.56 11.55
CA PRO A 105 -0.44 -0.94 10.63
C PRO A 105 -0.88 -1.01 9.16
N GLY A 106 -2.13 -1.40 8.89
CA GLY A 106 -2.72 -1.42 7.54
C GLY A 106 -2.97 -0.04 6.95
N GLY A 107 -2.91 1.01 7.75
CA GLY A 107 -2.98 2.41 7.31
C GLY A 107 -1.62 3.03 7.01
N ILE A 108 -0.58 2.23 6.79
CA ILE A 108 0.77 2.73 6.53
C ILE A 108 0.80 3.78 5.41
N VAL A 109 1.44 4.90 5.69
CA VAL A 109 1.79 5.92 4.70
C VAL A 109 3.22 5.62 4.22
N ASN A 110 3.32 5.14 2.98
CA ASN A 110 4.60 4.85 2.35
C ASN A 110 4.94 5.91 1.31
N VAL A 111 6.21 5.96 0.86
CA VAL A 111 6.69 6.92 -0.12
C VAL A 111 7.26 6.22 -1.34
N THR A 112 7.04 6.83 -2.52
CA THR A 112 7.75 6.46 -3.75
C THR A 112 9.12 7.13 -3.75
N GLY A 113 10.17 6.37 -4.07
CA GLY A 113 11.54 6.86 -4.10
C GLY A 113 12.16 6.76 -5.48
N ALA A 114 13.10 7.67 -5.76
CA ALA A 114 13.97 7.60 -6.91
C ALA A 114 15.44 7.69 -6.47
N ALA A 115 16.32 6.92 -7.10
CA ALA A 115 17.74 6.92 -6.78
C ALA A 115 18.59 6.93 -8.04
N ILE A 116 19.72 7.65 -8.00
CA ILE A 116 20.72 7.62 -9.05
C ILE A 116 21.61 6.40 -8.82
N LEU A 117 21.67 5.51 -9.80
CA LEU A 117 22.52 4.33 -9.73
C LEU A 117 24.00 4.72 -9.74
N LYS A 118 24.85 3.92 -9.11
CA LYS A 118 26.31 4.14 -9.07
C LYS A 118 26.94 4.34 -10.44
N GLY A 119 26.42 3.68 -11.48
CA GLY A 119 26.92 3.82 -12.87
C GLY A 119 26.59 5.17 -13.53
N ALA A 120 25.65 5.94 -12.92
CA ALA A 120 25.27 7.29 -13.35
C ALA A 120 25.69 8.35 -12.31
N GLU A 121 26.61 8.02 -11.41
CA GLU A 121 27.15 8.97 -10.43
C GLU A 121 27.85 10.12 -11.16
N GLY A 122 27.42 11.36 -10.86
CA GLY A 122 27.92 12.56 -11.52
C GLY A 122 27.28 12.91 -12.87
N ASP A 123 26.25 12.16 -13.30
CA ASP A 123 25.45 12.49 -14.46
C ASP A 123 24.48 13.64 -14.11
N GLU A 124 24.70 14.80 -14.77
CA GLU A 124 23.94 16.03 -14.51
C GLU A 124 22.47 15.89 -14.97
N ASP A 125 22.17 15.11 -16.01
CA ASP A 125 20.82 14.88 -16.50
C ASP A 125 20.06 13.97 -15.54
N ALA A 126 20.70 12.95 -14.97
CA ALA A 126 20.12 12.10 -13.95
C ALA A 126 19.77 12.90 -12.68
N LEU A 127 20.67 13.78 -12.25
CA LEU A 127 20.42 14.66 -11.11
C LEU A 127 19.26 15.62 -11.39
N ALA A 128 19.26 16.29 -12.55
CA ALA A 128 18.20 17.21 -12.95
C ALA A 128 16.83 16.51 -13.02
N PHE A 129 16.79 15.26 -13.46
CA PHE A 129 15.54 14.49 -13.47
C PHE A 129 15.04 14.17 -12.05
N VAL A 130 15.91 13.76 -11.14
CA VAL A 130 15.51 13.51 -9.73
C VAL A 130 15.03 14.80 -9.07
N GLU A 131 15.72 15.93 -9.29
CA GLU A 131 15.28 17.25 -8.80
C GLU A 131 13.92 17.66 -9.40
N TYR A 132 13.69 17.34 -10.68
CA TYR A 132 12.39 17.61 -11.31
C TYR A 132 11.24 16.82 -10.63
N LEU A 133 11.47 15.56 -10.23
CA LEU A 133 10.43 14.74 -9.58
C LEU A 133 9.93 15.35 -8.25
N VAL A 134 10.75 16.13 -7.56
CA VAL A 134 10.36 16.85 -6.33
C VAL A 134 10.00 18.33 -6.59
N SER A 135 9.86 18.75 -7.86
CA SER A 135 9.40 20.08 -8.20
C SER A 135 7.88 20.23 -8.02
N GLU A 136 7.41 21.47 -7.83
CA GLU A 136 5.97 21.78 -7.75
C GLU A 136 5.19 21.19 -8.93
N LYS A 137 5.69 21.37 -10.15
CA LYS A 137 5.05 20.85 -11.37
C LYS A 137 4.91 19.33 -11.38
N ALA A 138 5.92 18.59 -10.93
CA ALA A 138 5.85 17.13 -10.88
C ALA A 138 4.92 16.66 -9.76
N GLN A 139 4.92 17.36 -8.63
CA GLN A 139 4.04 17.05 -7.50
C GLN A 139 2.56 17.33 -7.83
N GLU A 140 2.26 18.41 -8.55
CA GLU A 140 0.92 18.66 -9.09
C GLU A 140 0.49 17.55 -10.05
N TYR A 141 1.37 17.11 -10.95
CA TYR A 141 1.10 15.99 -11.85
C TYR A 141 0.79 14.69 -11.09
N PHE A 142 1.55 14.37 -10.02
CA PHE A 142 1.28 13.17 -9.21
C PHE A 142 -0.08 13.24 -8.52
N VAL A 143 -0.49 14.40 -8.06
CA VAL A 143 -1.83 14.60 -7.48
C VAL A 143 -2.93 14.39 -8.53
N GLU A 144 -2.80 15.02 -9.70
CA GLU A 144 -3.84 15.09 -10.72
C GLU A 144 -3.98 13.80 -11.53
N GLU A 145 -2.84 13.16 -11.87
CA GLU A 145 -2.81 12.04 -12.82
C GLU A 145 -2.61 10.68 -12.15
N THR A 146 -1.93 10.65 -11.00
CA THR A 146 -1.66 9.38 -10.29
C THR A 146 -2.37 9.27 -8.95
N PHE A 147 -3.04 10.33 -8.49
CA PHE A 147 -3.81 10.39 -7.24
C PHE A 147 -2.97 10.10 -5.99
N GLU A 148 -1.69 10.47 -6.03
CA GLU A 148 -0.77 10.33 -4.91
C GLU A 148 -0.76 11.59 -4.03
N TYR A 149 -0.42 11.44 -2.76
CA TYR A 149 -0.23 12.59 -1.89
C TYR A 149 1.04 13.36 -2.28
N PRO A 150 1.00 14.70 -2.36
CA PRO A 150 2.18 15.51 -2.65
C PRO A 150 3.13 15.52 -1.46
N LEU A 151 4.43 15.60 -1.73
CA LEU A 151 5.47 15.78 -0.71
C LEU A 151 5.70 17.25 -0.36
N LEU A 152 5.35 18.17 -1.28
CA LEU A 152 5.57 19.60 -1.07
C LEU A 152 4.42 20.25 -0.31
N PRO A 153 4.71 21.09 0.71
CA PRO A 153 3.70 21.88 1.38
C PRO A 153 3.01 22.85 0.41
N GLY A 154 1.71 23.02 0.58
CA GLY A 154 0.91 23.98 -0.21
C GLY A 154 0.25 23.42 -1.44
N ILE A 155 0.60 22.21 -1.87
CA ILE A 155 -0.14 21.46 -2.90
C ILE A 155 -1.24 20.66 -2.20
N ALA A 156 -2.49 20.80 -2.67
CA ALA A 156 -3.62 20.06 -2.11
C ALA A 156 -3.53 18.58 -2.48
N ALA A 157 -3.89 17.69 -1.55
CA ALA A 157 -4.06 16.27 -1.85
C ALA A 157 -5.24 16.04 -2.83
N PRO A 158 -5.31 14.89 -3.51
CA PRO A 158 -6.45 14.53 -4.34
C PRO A 158 -7.78 14.65 -3.59
N GLU A 159 -8.82 15.10 -4.28
CA GLU A 159 -10.15 15.25 -3.69
C GLU A 159 -10.70 13.89 -3.20
N GLY A 160 -11.31 13.86 -2.04
CA GLY A 160 -11.89 12.67 -1.44
C GLY A 160 -10.94 11.83 -0.59
N LEU A 161 -9.65 12.19 -0.53
CA LEU A 161 -8.69 11.57 0.38
C LEU A 161 -8.72 12.22 1.77
N PRO A 162 -8.52 11.44 2.86
CA PRO A 162 -8.27 12.01 4.19
C PRO A 162 -6.96 12.80 4.19
N SER A 163 -6.77 13.70 5.16
CA SER A 163 -5.48 14.41 5.26
C SER A 163 -4.36 13.44 5.64
N ILE A 164 -3.16 13.66 5.09
CA ILE A 164 -2.01 12.79 5.36
C ILE A 164 -1.68 12.75 6.85
N GLU A 165 -1.84 13.87 7.57
CA GLU A 165 -1.60 13.97 9.00
C GLU A 165 -2.55 13.09 9.81
N SER A 166 -3.75 12.79 9.28
CA SER A 166 -4.70 11.88 9.92
C SER A 166 -4.36 10.41 9.72
N LEU A 167 -3.54 10.09 8.72
CA LEU A 167 -3.15 8.71 8.37
C LEU A 167 -1.80 8.33 8.98
N VAL A 168 -0.87 9.27 9.11
CA VAL A 168 0.49 8.98 9.61
C VAL A 168 0.43 8.36 11.00
N ASN A 169 1.05 7.20 11.15
CA ASN A 169 1.29 6.61 12.46
C ASN A 169 2.54 7.26 13.07
N PRO A 170 2.42 7.99 14.19
CA PRO A 170 3.55 8.70 14.81
C PRO A 170 4.59 7.76 15.43
N GLU A 171 4.28 6.47 15.60
CA GLU A 171 5.17 5.46 16.16
C GLU A 171 6.01 4.75 15.09
N LEU A 172 5.76 5.00 13.80
CA LEU A 172 6.48 4.41 12.68
C LEU A 172 7.38 5.44 12.01
N ASP A 173 8.68 5.22 12.03
CA ASP A 173 9.63 5.89 11.14
C ASP A 173 9.85 5.01 9.89
N LEU A 174 9.77 5.59 8.70
CA LEU A 174 9.97 4.83 7.45
C LEU A 174 11.38 4.24 7.34
N SER A 175 12.37 4.79 8.05
CA SER A 175 13.72 4.21 8.14
C SER A 175 13.75 2.87 8.89
N ASP A 176 12.74 2.57 9.71
CA ASP A 176 12.63 1.29 10.41
C ASP A 176 12.17 0.15 9.49
N LEU A 177 11.75 0.47 8.24
CA LEU A 177 11.31 -0.52 7.25
C LEU A 177 12.46 -1.17 6.45
N GLU A 178 13.70 -1.10 6.92
CA GLU A 178 14.88 -1.67 6.25
C GLU A 178 14.94 -3.21 6.24
N SER A 179 14.14 -3.86 7.10
CA SER A 179 14.20 -5.33 7.31
C SER A 179 13.35 -6.14 6.30
N LEU A 180 13.41 -5.79 5.01
CA LEU A 180 12.63 -6.42 3.95
C LEU A 180 12.90 -7.92 3.80
N GLU A 181 14.16 -8.36 3.93
CA GLU A 181 14.54 -9.77 3.79
C GLU A 181 13.82 -10.65 4.80
N GLN A 182 13.70 -10.20 6.05
CA GLN A 182 12.97 -10.92 7.10
C GLN A 182 11.47 -11.01 6.80
N THR A 183 10.89 -9.96 6.22
CA THR A 183 9.49 -9.98 5.79
C THR A 183 9.27 -10.97 4.66
N GLN A 184 10.15 -11.00 3.66
CA GLN A 184 10.07 -11.96 2.56
C GLN A 184 10.21 -13.39 3.06
N GLN A 185 11.10 -13.65 4.01
CA GLN A 185 11.23 -14.96 4.62
C GLN A 185 9.96 -15.37 5.36
N LEU A 186 9.35 -14.46 6.12
CA LEU A 186 8.11 -14.71 6.84
C LEU A 186 6.96 -15.06 5.87
N LEU A 187 6.82 -14.34 4.77
CA LEU A 187 5.81 -14.61 3.74
C LEU A 187 6.07 -15.94 3.02
N ALA A 188 7.34 -16.27 2.75
CA ALA A 188 7.72 -17.54 2.13
C ALA A 188 7.45 -18.73 3.06
N ASP A 189 7.76 -18.61 4.34
CA ASP A 189 7.53 -19.66 5.35
C ASP A 189 6.02 -19.96 5.50
N ALA A 190 5.17 -18.94 5.35
CA ALA A 190 3.71 -19.10 5.33
C ALA A 190 3.14 -19.57 3.97
N GLY A 191 3.98 -19.68 2.94
CA GLY A 191 3.58 -20.14 1.60
C GLY A 191 2.80 -19.10 0.79
N LEU A 192 2.95 -17.82 1.10
CA LEU A 192 2.28 -16.72 0.39
C LEU A 192 3.09 -16.19 -0.82
N ILE A 193 4.42 -16.41 -0.83
CA ILE A 193 5.30 -16.11 -1.97
C ILE A 193 6.21 -17.28 -2.30
#